data_104150f31dc68e45f38062a34f2e226c
#
_entry.id   104150f31dc68e45f38062a34f2e226c
#
_cell.length_a   1.000
_cell.length_b   1.000
_cell.length_c   1.000
_cell.angle_alpha   90.00
_cell.angle_beta   90.00
_cell.angle_gamma   90.00
#
_symmetry.space_group_name_H-M   'P 1'
#
loop_
_entity.id
_entity.type
_entity.pdbx_description
1 polymer ?
#
loop_
_entity_poly.entity_id
_entity_poly.type
_entity_poly.pdbx_seq_one_letter_code
_entity_poly.pdbx_strand_id
1 'polypeptide(L)' 'MACTTILVGKAASYDGSTMIARNDDSGSGHFTAKKLAVFQPKDYPAVYKSVISGVEIPLPAGGLRMTAVPNAVEGKGLW' A
#
# COMPACT_ATOMS: atom_id res chain seq x y z
N MET A 1 12.28 12.42 1.02
CA MET A 1 11.14 11.77 0.35
C MET A 1 9.86 12.49 0.74
N ALA A 2 9.15 13.01 -0.22
CA ALA A 2 8.02 13.90 0.03
C ALA A 2 6.71 13.29 -0.51
N CYS A 3 6.23 12.25 0.15
CA CYS A 3 4.92 11.70 -0.17
C CYS A 3 3.81 12.57 0.41
N THR A 4 2.72 12.71 -0.31
CA THR A 4 1.55 13.48 0.13
C THR A 4 0.36 12.56 0.24
N THR A 5 -0.38 12.66 1.33
CA THR A 5 -1.59 11.88 1.57
C THR A 5 -2.78 12.81 1.70
N ILE A 6 -3.88 12.44 1.05
CA ILE A 6 -5.16 13.13 1.16
C ILE A 6 -6.14 12.19 1.84
N LEU A 7 -6.76 12.68 2.90
CA LEU A 7 -7.80 11.96 3.63
C LEU A 7 -9.12 12.71 3.43
N VAL A 8 -10.15 12.00 2.96
CA VAL A 8 -11.47 12.58 2.76
C VAL A 8 -12.45 11.88 3.69
N GLY A 9 -12.95 12.62 4.66
CA GLY A 9 -13.95 12.13 5.59
C GLY A 9 -15.35 12.13 5.00
N LYS A 10 -16.24 11.46 5.69
CA LYS A 10 -17.64 11.26 5.32
C LYS A 10 -18.38 12.56 4.99
N ALA A 11 -18.16 13.59 5.79
CA ALA A 11 -18.86 14.87 5.64
C ALA A 11 -18.37 15.71 4.45
N ALA A 12 -17.18 15.42 3.94
CA ALA A 12 -16.59 16.11 2.81
C ALA A 12 -16.77 15.36 1.47
N SER A 13 -17.35 14.18 1.54
CA SER A 13 -17.59 13.35 0.37
C SER A 13 -19.00 13.54 -0.15
N TYR A 14 -19.15 13.50 -1.48
CA TYR A 14 -20.42 13.70 -2.14
C TYR A 14 -21.45 12.62 -1.78
N ASP A 15 -21.00 11.38 -1.66
CA ASP A 15 -21.86 10.22 -1.40
C ASP A 15 -21.70 9.66 0.03
N GLY A 16 -20.98 10.35 0.89
CA GLY A 16 -20.72 9.90 2.26
C GLY A 16 -19.63 8.84 2.39
N SER A 17 -18.95 8.51 1.32
CA SER A 17 -17.81 7.57 1.37
C SER A 17 -16.59 8.22 2.00
N THR A 18 -15.68 7.38 2.51
CA THR A 18 -14.37 7.82 2.97
C THR A 18 -13.31 7.40 1.96
N MET A 19 -12.29 8.24 1.77
CA MET A 19 -11.23 7.98 0.79
C MET A 19 -9.87 8.32 1.36
N ILE A 20 -8.86 7.56 0.96
CA ILE A 20 -7.46 7.86 1.21
C ILE A 20 -6.75 7.77 -0.13
N ALA A 21 -6.02 8.82 -0.47
CA ALA A 21 -5.19 8.84 -1.67
C ALA A 21 -3.77 9.26 -1.29
N ARG A 22 -2.79 8.60 -1.87
CA ARG A 22 -1.39 8.90 -1.59
C ARG A 22 -0.55 8.71 -2.84
N ASN A 23 0.36 9.65 -3.08
CA ASN A 23 1.41 9.44 -4.07
C ASN A 23 2.61 8.76 -3.41
N ASP A 24 3.42 8.11 -4.23
CA ASP A 24 4.70 7.57 -3.81
C ASP A 24 5.79 8.36 -4.52
N ASP A 25 6.45 9.22 -3.77
CA ASP A 25 7.42 10.17 -4.30
C ASP A 25 8.81 9.79 -3.80
N SER A 26 9.65 9.31 -4.70
CA SER A 26 11.00 8.91 -4.39
C SER A 26 11.93 10.11 -4.24
N GLY A 27 13.12 9.88 -3.69
CA GLY A 27 14.12 10.94 -3.53
C GLY A 27 14.51 11.57 -4.86
N SER A 28 14.99 12.80 -4.80
CA SER A 28 15.34 13.63 -5.95
C SER A 28 16.20 12.87 -6.98
N GLY A 29 15.70 12.78 -8.20
CA GLY A 29 16.39 12.10 -9.29
C GLY A 29 16.42 10.58 -9.18
N HIS A 30 15.73 9.98 -8.20
CA HIS A 30 15.73 8.55 -8.01
C HIS A 30 14.48 7.92 -8.66
N PHE A 31 14.71 7.02 -9.58
CA PHE A 31 13.62 6.28 -10.22
C PHE A 31 13.42 4.93 -9.52
N THR A 32 12.19 4.68 -9.11
CA THR A 32 11.79 3.37 -8.57
C THR A 32 10.69 2.78 -9.43
N ALA A 33 11.00 1.69 -10.12
CA ALA A 33 10.01 1.03 -10.97
C ALA A 33 8.89 0.43 -10.12
N LYS A 34 7.66 0.57 -10.60
CA LYS A 34 6.46 0.03 -9.98
C LYS A 34 5.78 -0.97 -10.91
N LYS A 35 4.95 -1.81 -10.34
CA LYS A 35 4.09 -2.71 -11.10
C LYS A 35 2.68 -2.69 -10.54
N LEU A 36 1.69 -2.91 -11.39
CA LEU A 36 0.31 -3.12 -10.96
C LEU A 36 0.14 -4.60 -10.66
N ALA A 37 -0.27 -4.93 -9.45
CA ALA A 37 -0.43 -6.31 -9.01
C ALA A 37 -1.78 -6.52 -8.34
N VAL A 38 -2.32 -7.72 -8.50
CA VAL A 38 -3.56 -8.15 -7.85
C VAL A 38 -3.22 -9.22 -6.83
N PHE A 39 -3.66 -9.03 -5.58
CA PHE A 39 -3.43 -9.98 -4.50
C PHE A 39 -4.77 -10.59 -4.07
N GLN A 40 -4.81 -11.91 -4.04
CA GLN A 40 -5.95 -12.66 -3.52
C GLN A 40 -5.79 -12.85 -2.01
N PRO A 41 -6.86 -13.11 -1.25
CA PRO A 41 -6.74 -13.35 0.20
C PRO A 41 -5.73 -14.44 0.56
N LYS A 42 -5.61 -15.47 -0.27
CA LYS A 42 -4.65 -16.56 -0.08
C LYS A 42 -3.18 -16.14 -0.19
N ASP A 43 -2.92 -14.99 -0.82
CA ASP A 43 -1.57 -14.48 -1.02
C ASP A 43 -1.05 -13.69 0.19
N TYR A 44 -1.93 -13.39 1.14
CA TYR A 44 -1.56 -12.57 2.30
C TYR A 44 -0.79 -13.40 3.31
N PRO A 45 0.31 -12.85 3.86
CA PRO A 45 1.00 -13.49 4.98
C PRO A 45 0.18 -13.35 6.25
N ALA A 46 0.51 -14.15 7.26
CA ALA A 46 -0.09 -14.02 8.58
C ALA A 46 0.38 -12.75 9.30
N VAL A 47 1.60 -12.32 9.00
CA VAL A 47 2.23 -11.16 9.63
C VAL A 47 2.86 -10.29 8.54
N TYR A 48 2.53 -9.00 8.55
CA TYR A 48 3.22 -8.02 7.73
C TYR A 48 4.48 -7.55 8.45
N LYS A 49 5.60 -7.54 7.76
CA LYS A 49 6.86 -7.02 8.28
C LYS A 49 7.36 -5.87 7.43
N SER A 50 7.58 -4.71 8.06
CA SER A 50 8.12 -3.56 7.35
C SER A 50 9.56 -3.83 6.89
N VAL A 51 9.83 -3.58 5.62
CA VAL A 51 11.19 -3.72 5.07
C VAL A 51 12.13 -2.62 5.55
N ILE A 52 11.61 -1.52 6.07
CA ILE A 52 12.39 -0.38 6.53
C ILE A 52 12.67 -0.48 8.03
N SER A 53 11.60 -0.58 8.83
CA SER A 53 11.71 -0.54 10.29
C SER A 53 11.79 -1.92 10.94
N GLY A 54 11.40 -2.98 10.23
CA GLY A 54 11.29 -4.31 10.80
C GLY A 54 10.10 -4.52 11.72
N VAL A 55 9.21 -3.53 11.85
CA VAL A 55 7.99 -3.65 12.65
C VAL A 55 7.10 -4.74 12.07
N GLU A 56 6.57 -5.58 12.94
CA GLU A 56 5.67 -6.67 12.56
C GLU A 56 4.25 -6.36 13.00
N ILE A 57 3.29 -6.58 12.10
CA ILE A 57 1.87 -6.36 12.37
C ILE A 57 1.11 -7.63 11.99
N PRO A 58 0.41 -8.28 12.95
CA PRO A 58 -0.43 -9.42 12.62
C PRO A 58 -1.55 -8.99 11.68
N LEU A 59 -1.76 -9.74 10.61
CA LEU A 59 -2.85 -9.47 9.68
C LEU A 59 -4.07 -10.34 10.02
N PRO A 60 -5.28 -9.79 9.88
CA PRO A 60 -6.49 -10.58 10.13
C PRO A 60 -6.64 -11.68 9.08
N ALA A 61 -7.21 -12.80 9.49
CA ALA A 61 -7.59 -13.85 8.55
C ALA A 61 -8.77 -13.40 7.70
N GLY A 62 -8.87 -13.92 6.47
CA GLY A 62 -10.00 -13.64 5.59
C GLY A 62 -9.99 -12.24 4.96
N GLY A 63 -8.82 -11.74 4.62
CA GLY A 63 -8.68 -10.46 3.92
C GLY A 63 -9.41 -10.45 2.58
N LEU A 64 -9.57 -9.26 2.00
CA LEU A 64 -10.22 -9.07 0.71
C LEU A 64 -9.19 -9.04 -0.42
N ARG A 65 -9.66 -9.37 -1.63
CA ARG A 65 -8.86 -9.16 -2.83
C ARG A 65 -8.53 -7.68 -2.97
N MET A 66 -7.29 -7.36 -3.33
CA MET A 66 -6.88 -5.98 -3.55
C MET A 66 -6.00 -5.82 -4.78
N THR A 67 -5.99 -4.61 -5.31
CA THR A 67 -5.04 -4.18 -6.31
C THR A 67 -4.04 -3.24 -5.65
N ALA A 68 -2.76 -3.42 -5.93
CA ALA A 68 -1.70 -2.62 -5.34
C ALA A 68 -0.62 -2.28 -6.36
N VAL A 69 0.23 -1.32 -6.01
CA VAL A 69 1.32 -0.86 -6.87
C VAL A 69 2.64 -0.97 -6.09
N PRO A 70 3.12 -2.21 -5.83
CA PRO A 70 4.40 -2.39 -5.15
C PRO A 70 5.59 -2.07 -6.05
N ASN A 71 6.77 -2.02 -5.46
CA ASN A 71 8.00 -1.93 -6.21
C ASN A 71 8.17 -3.13 -7.13
N ALA A 72 8.69 -2.90 -8.33
CA ALA A 72 8.87 -3.94 -9.34
C ALA A 72 10.21 -4.68 -9.21
N VAL A 73 10.88 -4.55 -8.09
CA VAL A 73 12.16 -5.24 -7.84
C VAL A 73 11.88 -6.67 -7.44
N GLU A 74 12.61 -7.60 -8.04
CA GLU A 74 12.49 -9.02 -7.73
C GLU A 74 12.73 -9.28 -6.24
N GLY A 75 11.91 -10.11 -5.63
CA GLY A 75 11.98 -10.42 -4.20
C GLY A 75 11.52 -9.29 -3.28
N LYS A 76 11.08 -8.17 -3.83
CA LYS A 76 10.56 -7.02 -3.09
C LYS A 76 9.10 -6.79 -3.48
N GLY A 77 8.24 -7.56 -2.90
CA GLY A 77 6.81 -7.40 -3.10
C GLY A 77 6.20 -6.37 -2.16
N LEU A 78 4.94 -6.58 -1.84
CA LEU A 78 4.22 -5.72 -0.90
C LEU A 78 4.60 -6.05 0.56
N TRP A 79 5.04 -7.28 0.79
CA TRP A 79 5.48 -7.82 2.07
C TRP A 79 6.62 -8.81 1.86
#